data_8cb228990134907e89e4704acc935f63
#
_entry.id   8cb228990134907e89e4704acc935f63
#
_cell.length_a   1.000
_cell.length_b   1.000
_cell.length_c   1.000
_cell.angle_alpha   90.00
_cell.angle_beta   90.00
_cell.angle_gamma   90.00
#
_symmetry.space_group_name_H-M   'P 1'
#
loop_
_entity.id
_entity.type
_entity.pdbx_description
1 polymer ?
#
loop_
_entity_poly.entity_id
_entity_poly.type
_entity_poly.pdbx_seq_one_letter_code
_entity_poly.pdbx_strand_id
1 'polypeptide(L)'
;PVSHFEIVLSYVGAAATKSILLSLIILVTATFFVPLRIEHPMWMVGFLLLTAVSFSLLGFILGIWADNFEKLQLVPLLIITPLTFLGGSFYSIDMLPAAWRAVSLLNPVVYLVSGFRWGFYGTADVGVGVSLAMTLLFLAVFAGIARWMLRTGYRLKP
;
A
#
# COMPACT_ATOMS: atom_id res chain seq x y z
N PRO A 1 -17.64 15.49 -21.58
CA PRO A 1 -16.51 15.80 -20.69
C PRO A 1 -16.46 14.75 -19.60
N VAL A 2 -15.34 14.01 -19.54
CA VAL A 2 -15.12 12.98 -18.52
C VAL A 2 -14.83 13.69 -17.19
N SER A 3 -15.46 13.25 -16.11
CA SER A 3 -15.24 13.85 -14.78
C SER A 3 -13.88 13.45 -14.22
N HIS A 4 -13.28 14.30 -13.39
CA HIS A 4 -12.00 13.99 -12.70
C HIS A 4 -12.10 12.70 -11.87
N PHE A 5 -13.28 12.41 -11.33
CA PHE A 5 -13.53 11.19 -10.56
C PHE A 5 -13.48 9.94 -11.46
N GLU A 6 -14.06 9.99 -12.66
CA GLU A 6 -14.04 8.88 -13.62
C GLU A 6 -12.62 8.56 -14.09
N ILE A 7 -11.79 9.60 -14.28
CA ILE A 7 -10.37 9.42 -14.63
C ILE A 7 -9.64 8.66 -13.51
N VAL A 8 -9.76 9.14 -12.27
CA VAL A 8 -9.11 8.46 -11.13
C VAL A 8 -9.64 7.05 -10.99
N LEU A 9 -10.95 6.85 -11.05
CA LEU A 9 -11.57 5.53 -10.89
C LEU A 9 -11.07 4.55 -11.95
N SER A 10 -10.94 4.99 -13.21
CA SER A 10 -10.48 4.14 -14.31
C SER A 10 -9.02 3.70 -14.11
N TYR A 11 -8.11 4.64 -13.84
CA TYR A 11 -6.68 4.33 -13.67
C TYR A 11 -6.42 3.55 -12.38
N VAL A 12 -6.96 4.02 -11.26
CA VAL A 12 -6.77 3.38 -9.94
C VAL A 12 -7.48 2.03 -9.91
N GLY A 13 -8.68 1.93 -10.47
CA GLY A 13 -9.43 0.68 -10.56
C GLY A 13 -8.70 -0.37 -11.38
N ALA A 14 -8.17 -0.02 -12.56
CA ALA A 14 -7.38 -0.93 -13.39
C ALA A 14 -6.10 -1.40 -12.67
N ALA A 15 -5.35 -0.47 -12.04
CA ALA A 15 -4.14 -0.79 -11.30
C ALA A 15 -4.44 -1.65 -10.06
N ALA A 16 -5.49 -1.34 -9.30
CA ALA A 16 -5.91 -2.11 -8.14
C ALA A 16 -6.36 -3.52 -8.54
N THR A 17 -7.12 -3.66 -9.61
CA THR A 17 -7.54 -4.97 -10.15
C THR A 17 -6.33 -5.83 -10.52
N LYS A 18 -5.35 -5.25 -11.23
CA LYS A 18 -4.09 -5.94 -11.54
C LYS A 18 -3.35 -6.38 -10.28
N SER A 19 -3.26 -5.51 -9.28
CA SER A 19 -2.58 -5.82 -8.00
C SER A 19 -3.28 -6.95 -7.25
N ILE A 20 -4.61 -6.95 -7.22
CA ILE A 20 -5.41 -8.02 -6.58
C ILE A 20 -5.21 -9.34 -7.31
N LEU A 21 -5.25 -9.37 -8.64
CA LEU A 21 -5.02 -10.58 -9.43
C LEU A 21 -3.62 -11.15 -9.19
N LEU A 22 -2.59 -10.31 -9.18
CA LEU A 22 -1.23 -10.73 -8.86
C LEU A 22 -1.12 -11.28 -7.44
N SER A 23 -1.76 -10.63 -6.47
CA SER A 23 -1.77 -11.09 -5.08
C SER A 23 -2.46 -12.44 -4.93
N LEU A 24 -3.55 -12.69 -5.66
CA LEU A 24 -4.22 -13.99 -5.68
C LEU A 24 -3.33 -15.08 -6.30
N ILE A 25 -2.64 -14.78 -7.40
CA ILE A 25 -1.69 -15.72 -8.02
C ILE A 25 -0.56 -16.06 -7.04
N ILE A 26 0.01 -15.05 -6.37
CA ILE A 26 1.05 -15.25 -5.34
C ILE A 26 0.52 -16.09 -4.19
N LEU A 27 -0.69 -15.78 -3.71
CA LEU A 27 -1.32 -16.51 -2.60
C LEU A 27 -1.51 -18.00 -2.98
N VAL A 28 -2.09 -18.26 -4.15
CA VAL A 28 -2.28 -19.63 -4.66
C VAL A 28 -0.93 -20.34 -4.81
N THR A 29 0.06 -19.67 -5.40
CA THR A 29 1.40 -20.24 -5.55
C THR A 29 2.04 -20.57 -4.20
N ALA A 30 1.90 -19.68 -3.23
CA ALA A 30 2.45 -19.87 -1.89
C ALA A 30 1.88 -21.11 -1.18
N THR A 31 0.63 -21.51 -1.45
CA THR A 31 0.02 -22.72 -0.85
C THR A 31 0.76 -24.01 -1.24
N PHE A 32 1.46 -24.03 -2.38
CA PHE A 32 2.24 -25.19 -2.80
C PHE A 32 3.57 -25.34 -2.03
N PHE A 33 4.05 -24.27 -1.41
CA PHE A 33 5.35 -24.25 -0.72
C PHE A 33 5.22 -24.19 0.79
N VAL A 34 4.15 -23.56 1.30
CA VAL A 34 3.95 -23.35 2.73
C VAL A 34 2.48 -23.62 3.08
N PRO A 35 2.20 -24.38 4.17
CA PRO A 35 0.84 -24.53 4.66
C PRO A 35 0.34 -23.17 5.19
N LEU A 36 -0.43 -22.46 4.36
CA LEU A 36 -1.02 -21.18 4.74
C LEU A 36 -2.19 -21.41 5.69
N ARG A 37 -2.17 -20.71 6.81
CA ARG A 37 -3.32 -20.57 7.71
C ARG A 37 -3.86 -19.16 7.56
N ILE A 38 -5.14 -19.03 7.27
CA ILE A 38 -5.82 -17.74 7.21
C ILE A 38 -6.80 -17.73 8.38
N GLU A 39 -6.41 -17.05 9.46
CA GLU A 39 -7.23 -17.03 10.69
C GLU A 39 -8.36 -16.01 10.58
N HIS A 40 -8.12 -14.88 9.93
CA HIS A 40 -9.11 -13.81 9.79
C HIS A 40 -9.26 -13.38 8.32
N PRO A 41 -9.98 -14.17 7.47
CA PRO A 41 -10.05 -13.91 6.02
C PRO A 41 -10.67 -12.56 5.67
N MET A 42 -11.65 -12.09 6.45
CA MET A 42 -12.26 -10.76 6.22
C MET A 42 -11.24 -9.62 6.39
N TRP A 43 -10.38 -9.71 7.41
CA TRP A 43 -9.31 -8.74 7.62
C TRP A 43 -8.25 -8.81 6.53
N MET A 44 -7.85 -10.00 6.12
CA MET A 44 -6.92 -10.21 5.02
C MET A 44 -7.42 -9.55 3.73
N VAL A 45 -8.67 -9.80 3.33
CA VAL A 45 -9.28 -9.20 2.14
C VAL A 45 -9.39 -7.68 2.29
N GLY A 46 -9.81 -7.19 3.46
CA GLY A 46 -9.90 -5.76 3.75
C GLY A 46 -8.57 -5.05 3.59
N PHE A 47 -7.50 -5.56 4.19
CA PHE A 47 -6.15 -5.00 4.04
C PHE A 47 -5.61 -5.13 2.62
N LEU A 48 -5.93 -6.23 1.90
CA LEU A 48 -5.58 -6.38 0.49
C LEU A 48 -6.19 -5.27 -0.36
N LEU A 49 -7.49 -5.03 -0.23
CA LEU A 49 -8.19 -4.00 -0.98
C LEU A 49 -7.68 -2.59 -0.64
N LEU A 50 -7.53 -2.28 0.65
CA LEU A 50 -7.02 -1.00 1.10
C LEU A 50 -5.60 -0.74 0.60
N THR A 51 -4.73 -1.74 0.67
CA THR A 51 -3.35 -1.66 0.17
C THR A 51 -3.34 -1.46 -1.34
N ALA A 52 -4.08 -2.27 -2.10
CA ALA A 52 -4.14 -2.19 -3.55
C ALA A 52 -4.61 -0.81 -4.02
N VAL A 53 -5.67 -0.26 -3.42
CA VAL A 53 -6.18 1.06 -3.77
C VAL A 53 -5.21 2.18 -3.35
N SER A 54 -4.64 2.11 -2.15
CA SER A 54 -3.70 3.13 -1.66
C SER A 54 -2.44 3.23 -2.54
N PHE A 55 -1.82 2.10 -2.88
CA PHE A 55 -0.65 2.10 -3.76
C PHE A 55 -0.98 2.41 -5.21
N SER A 56 -2.19 2.07 -5.69
CA SER A 56 -2.66 2.49 -7.02
C SER A 56 -2.85 4.00 -7.10
N LEU A 57 -3.38 4.65 -6.04
CA LEU A 57 -3.45 6.10 -5.93
C LEU A 57 -2.05 6.73 -5.88
N LEU A 58 -1.13 6.16 -5.11
CA LEU A 58 0.26 6.62 -5.07
C LEU A 58 0.90 6.53 -6.46
N GLY A 59 0.72 5.41 -7.16
CA GLY A 59 1.20 5.22 -8.54
C GLY A 59 0.62 6.24 -9.51
N PHE A 60 -0.67 6.56 -9.37
CA PHE A 60 -1.34 7.61 -10.17
C PHE A 60 -0.74 8.99 -9.91
N ILE A 61 -0.51 9.35 -8.65
CA ILE A 61 0.12 10.61 -8.24
C ILE A 61 1.54 10.71 -8.84
N LEU A 62 2.32 9.64 -8.71
CA LEU A 62 3.68 9.57 -9.25
C LEU A 62 3.70 9.67 -10.78
N GLY A 63 2.71 9.06 -11.46
CA GLY A 63 2.56 9.14 -12.90
C GLY A 63 2.29 10.57 -13.40
N ILE A 64 1.58 11.38 -12.64
CA ILE A 64 1.38 12.81 -12.95
C ILE A 64 2.61 13.64 -12.57
N TRP A 65 3.27 13.29 -11.45
CA TRP A 65 4.40 14.07 -10.93
C TRP A 65 5.69 13.89 -11.75
N ALA A 66 5.93 12.70 -12.27
CA ALA A 66 7.18 12.38 -12.96
C ALA A 66 7.19 12.92 -14.40
N ASP A 67 8.21 13.70 -14.73
CA ASP A 67 8.41 14.28 -16.07
C ASP A 67 9.05 13.30 -17.05
N ASN A 68 9.72 12.27 -16.52
CA ASN A 68 10.42 11.25 -17.30
C ASN A 68 10.38 9.88 -16.63
N PHE A 69 10.74 8.86 -17.41
CA PHE A 69 10.71 7.48 -16.98
C PHE A 69 11.70 7.17 -15.83
N GLU A 70 12.82 7.87 -15.78
CA GLU A 70 13.82 7.71 -14.71
C GLU A 70 13.25 8.10 -13.35
N LYS A 71 12.54 9.24 -13.26
CA LYS A 71 11.89 9.67 -12.02
C LYS A 71 10.84 8.68 -11.56
N LEU A 72 10.08 8.07 -12.50
CA LEU A 72 9.11 7.03 -12.16
C LEU A 72 9.75 5.80 -11.53
N GLN A 73 10.95 5.43 -11.95
CA GLN A 73 11.68 4.28 -11.39
C GLN A 73 12.42 4.60 -10.10
N LEU A 74 12.90 5.83 -9.93
CA LEU A 74 13.65 6.24 -8.74
C LEU A 74 12.80 6.17 -7.45
N VAL A 75 11.54 6.57 -7.50
CA VAL A 75 10.68 6.57 -6.30
C VAL A 75 10.43 5.15 -5.76
N PRO A 76 10.01 4.16 -6.55
CA PRO A 76 9.92 2.78 -6.08
C PRO A 76 11.25 2.25 -5.54
N LEU A 77 12.34 2.50 -6.24
CA LEU A 77 13.65 1.96 -5.88
C LEU A 77 14.22 2.59 -4.60
N LEU A 78 14.17 3.91 -4.48
CA LEU A 78 14.84 4.63 -3.38
C LEU A 78 13.95 4.87 -2.17
N ILE A 79 12.63 4.84 -2.32
CA ILE A 79 11.68 5.13 -1.25
C ILE A 79 10.88 3.89 -0.89
N ILE A 80 10.13 3.30 -1.84
CA ILE A 80 9.20 2.21 -1.51
C ILE A 80 9.97 0.95 -1.10
N THR A 81 11.05 0.61 -1.79
CA THR A 81 11.85 -0.58 -1.46
C THR A 81 12.43 -0.50 -0.06
N PRO A 82 13.15 0.55 0.38
CA PRO A 82 13.61 0.65 1.75
C PRO A 82 12.48 0.67 2.78
N LEU A 83 11.37 1.37 2.50
CA LEU A 83 10.22 1.38 3.40
C LEU A 83 9.62 -0.03 3.57
N THR A 84 9.57 -0.83 2.50
CA THR A 84 9.08 -2.21 2.55
C THR A 84 9.99 -3.09 3.39
N PHE A 85 11.32 -2.99 3.21
CA PHE A 85 12.28 -3.72 4.04
C PHE A 85 12.19 -3.33 5.52
N LEU A 86 12.14 -2.03 5.81
CA LEU A 86 12.00 -1.51 7.17
C LEU A 86 10.57 -1.61 7.73
N GLY A 87 9.62 -1.98 6.89
CA GLY A 87 8.20 -2.13 7.23
C GLY A 87 7.84 -3.43 7.96
N GLY A 88 8.83 -4.26 8.30
CA GLY A 88 8.60 -5.53 9.00
C GLY A 88 8.19 -6.68 8.08
N SER A 89 8.40 -6.57 6.76
CA SER A 89 8.05 -7.64 5.82
C SER A 89 8.85 -8.93 6.04
N PHE A 90 10.10 -8.83 6.51
CA PHE A 90 11.02 -9.94 6.70
C PHE A 90 11.28 -10.30 8.17
N TYR A 91 10.83 -9.47 9.12
CA TYR A 91 10.99 -9.64 10.55
C TYR A 91 9.83 -8.99 11.30
N SER A 92 9.66 -9.31 12.58
CA SER A 92 8.74 -8.57 13.45
C SER A 92 9.44 -7.33 14.00
N ILE A 93 8.76 -6.17 14.00
CA ILE A 93 9.33 -4.95 14.59
C ILE A 93 9.55 -5.06 16.09
N ASP A 94 8.90 -6.03 16.75
CA ASP A 94 9.13 -6.33 18.17
C ASP A 94 10.54 -6.90 18.45
N MET A 95 11.22 -7.43 17.41
CA MET A 95 12.60 -7.92 17.50
C MET A 95 13.62 -6.77 17.48
N LEU A 96 13.19 -5.56 17.16
CA LEU A 96 14.09 -4.40 17.06
C LEU A 96 14.34 -3.77 18.43
N PRO A 97 15.56 -3.20 18.66
CA PRO A 97 15.81 -2.31 19.80
C PRO A 97 14.82 -1.14 19.83
N ALA A 98 14.51 -0.64 21.02
CA ALA A 98 13.46 0.36 21.24
C ALA A 98 13.57 1.61 20.33
N ALA A 99 14.79 2.10 20.07
CA ALA A 99 15.02 3.24 19.18
C ALA A 99 14.62 2.94 17.72
N TRP A 100 15.01 1.78 17.18
CA TRP A 100 14.67 1.36 15.83
C TRP A 100 13.19 1.02 15.67
N ARG A 101 12.59 0.44 16.71
CA ARG A 101 11.13 0.20 16.74
C ARG A 101 10.37 1.53 16.64
N ALA A 102 10.77 2.57 17.38
CA ALA A 102 10.14 3.89 17.29
C ALA A 102 10.26 4.50 15.88
N VAL A 103 11.42 4.36 15.24
CA VAL A 103 11.63 4.79 13.84
C VAL A 103 10.76 3.99 12.87
N SER A 104 10.66 2.67 13.06
CA SER A 104 9.82 1.82 12.20
C SER A 104 8.33 2.20 12.29
N LEU A 105 7.84 2.64 13.43
CA LEU A 105 6.45 3.11 13.59
C LEU A 105 6.14 4.39 12.80
N LEU A 106 7.14 5.14 12.34
CA LEU A 106 6.95 6.25 11.40
C LEU A 106 6.74 5.77 9.96
N ASN A 107 7.05 4.51 9.68
CA ASN A 107 6.92 3.92 8.37
C ASN A 107 5.48 3.44 8.13
N PRO A 108 4.79 3.99 7.10
CA PRO A 108 3.41 3.59 6.79
C PRO A 108 3.26 2.10 6.44
N VAL A 109 4.29 1.49 5.87
CA VAL A 109 4.26 0.08 5.44
C VAL A 109 4.15 -0.87 6.63
N VAL A 110 4.63 -0.49 7.82
CA VAL A 110 4.49 -1.30 9.05
C VAL A 110 3.03 -1.63 9.33
N TYR A 111 2.14 -0.67 9.20
CA TYR A 111 0.71 -0.85 9.49
C TYR A 111 0.03 -1.77 8.48
N LEU A 112 0.43 -1.70 7.22
CA LEU A 112 -0.06 -2.58 6.17
C LEU A 112 0.39 -4.03 6.42
N VAL A 113 1.69 -4.23 6.67
CA VAL A 113 2.27 -5.55 6.94
C VAL A 113 1.69 -6.14 8.22
N SER A 114 1.57 -5.33 9.28
CA SER A 114 0.98 -5.76 10.55
C SER A 114 -0.48 -6.20 10.39
N GLY A 115 -1.26 -5.45 9.60
CA GLY A 115 -2.65 -5.81 9.28
C GLY A 115 -2.76 -7.12 8.49
N PHE A 116 -1.89 -7.34 7.50
CA PHE A 116 -1.82 -8.62 6.79
C PHE A 116 -1.43 -9.77 7.71
N ARG A 117 -0.42 -9.56 8.58
CA ARG A 117 0.02 -10.57 9.55
C ARG A 117 -1.10 -10.97 10.49
N TRP A 118 -1.91 -10.02 10.95
CA TRP A 118 -3.12 -10.31 11.70
C TRP A 118 -4.11 -11.18 10.90
N GLY A 119 -4.33 -10.85 9.64
CA GLY A 119 -5.23 -11.60 8.76
C GLY A 119 -4.80 -13.06 8.57
N PHE A 120 -3.50 -13.31 8.41
CA PHE A 120 -2.95 -14.66 8.19
C PHE A 120 -2.73 -15.44 9.49
N TYR A 121 -2.14 -14.83 10.49
CA TYR A 121 -1.57 -15.57 11.65
C TYR A 121 -2.25 -15.22 12.98
N GLY A 122 -3.22 -14.30 13.01
CA GLY A 122 -3.85 -13.83 14.24
C GLY A 122 -2.91 -13.05 15.17
N THR A 123 -1.68 -12.77 14.72
CA THR A 123 -0.68 -11.98 15.44
C THR A 123 -0.33 -10.72 14.67
N ALA A 124 -0.09 -9.63 15.37
CA ALA A 124 0.25 -8.36 14.76
C ALA A 124 1.28 -7.62 15.60
N ASP A 125 2.24 -6.96 14.96
CA ASP A 125 3.24 -6.13 15.63
C ASP A 125 2.61 -4.82 16.16
N VAL A 126 1.58 -4.34 15.48
CA VAL A 126 0.77 -3.17 15.88
C VAL A 126 -0.68 -3.59 15.93
N GLY A 127 -1.41 -3.13 16.94
CA GLY A 127 -2.84 -3.47 17.08
C GLY A 127 -3.62 -3.24 15.78
N VAL A 128 -4.47 -4.19 15.41
CA VAL A 128 -5.21 -4.21 14.13
C VAL A 128 -6.04 -2.95 13.90
N GLY A 129 -6.64 -2.39 14.97
CA GLY A 129 -7.40 -1.15 14.88
C GLY A 129 -6.53 0.05 14.51
N VAL A 130 -5.31 0.15 15.07
CA VAL A 130 -4.34 1.20 14.72
C VAL A 130 -3.86 1.01 13.28
N SER A 131 -3.56 -0.23 12.89
CA SER A 131 -3.16 -0.57 11.51
C SER A 131 -4.24 -0.16 10.51
N LEU A 132 -5.50 -0.46 10.79
CA LEU A 132 -6.62 -0.05 9.94
C LEU A 132 -6.76 1.47 9.87
N ALA A 133 -6.73 2.17 11.03
CA ALA A 133 -6.85 3.63 11.07
C ALA A 133 -5.74 4.32 10.27
N MET A 134 -4.49 3.86 10.41
CA MET A 134 -3.35 4.40 9.68
C MET A 134 -3.44 4.10 8.18
N THR A 135 -3.87 2.90 7.78
CA THR A 135 -4.08 2.55 6.37
C THR A 135 -5.16 3.42 5.73
N LEU A 136 -6.28 3.66 6.44
CA LEU A 136 -7.34 4.55 5.99
C LEU A 136 -6.86 6.01 5.91
N LEU A 137 -6.03 6.45 6.85
CA LEU A 137 -5.41 7.78 6.81
C LEU A 137 -4.55 7.96 5.55
N PHE A 138 -3.69 6.97 5.21
CA PHE A 138 -2.90 7.02 3.98
C PHE A 138 -3.76 7.05 2.73
N LEU A 139 -4.80 6.22 2.69
CA LEU A 139 -5.76 6.23 1.59
C LEU A 139 -6.39 7.62 1.42
N ALA A 140 -6.84 8.24 2.52
CA ALA A 140 -7.44 9.56 2.51
C ALA A 140 -6.46 10.66 2.06
N VAL A 141 -5.20 10.58 2.52
CA VAL A 141 -4.13 11.52 2.11
C VAL A 141 -3.85 11.40 0.62
N PHE A 142 -3.65 10.18 0.10
CA PHE A 142 -3.39 9.99 -1.33
C PHE A 142 -4.59 10.38 -2.19
N ALA A 143 -5.81 10.06 -1.77
CA ALA A 143 -7.02 10.50 -2.47
C ALA A 143 -7.14 12.04 -2.46
N GLY A 144 -6.80 12.69 -1.35
CA GLY A 144 -6.77 14.15 -1.24
C GLY A 144 -5.75 14.79 -2.18
N ILE A 145 -4.52 14.24 -2.24
CA ILE A 145 -3.47 14.71 -3.15
C ILE A 145 -3.89 14.52 -4.61
N ALA A 146 -4.38 13.33 -4.99
CA ALA A 146 -4.84 13.06 -6.34
C ALA A 146 -5.96 14.03 -6.76
N ARG A 147 -6.95 14.25 -5.88
CA ARG A 147 -8.03 15.22 -6.11
C ARG A 147 -7.50 16.65 -6.27
N TRP A 148 -6.54 17.06 -5.43
CA TRP A 148 -5.92 18.37 -5.51
C TRP A 148 -5.18 18.56 -6.85
N MET A 149 -4.35 17.60 -7.26
CA MET A 149 -3.62 17.65 -8.53
C MET A 149 -4.55 17.78 -9.74
N LEU A 150 -5.64 17.03 -9.76
CA LEU A 150 -6.63 17.10 -10.85
C LEU A 150 -7.40 18.41 -10.86
N ARG A 151 -7.78 18.95 -9.69
CA ARG A 151 -8.51 20.22 -9.61
C ARG A 151 -7.68 21.42 -9.99
N THR A 152 -6.41 21.42 -9.61
CA THR A 152 -5.49 22.54 -9.93
C THR A 152 -4.91 22.45 -11.33
N GLY A 153 -5.08 21.28 -12.01
CA GLY A 153 -4.42 21.01 -13.30
C GLY A 153 -2.91 20.91 -13.17
N TYR A 154 -2.41 20.59 -11.97
CA TYR A 154 -0.98 20.47 -11.69
C TYR A 154 -0.34 19.46 -12.65
N ARG A 155 0.61 19.94 -13.47
CA ARG A 155 1.32 19.16 -14.51
C ARG A 155 0.42 18.43 -15.53
N LEU A 156 -0.86 18.82 -15.65
CA LEU A 156 -1.78 18.30 -16.65
C LEU A 156 -1.86 19.19 -17.90
N LYS A 157 -1.31 20.41 -17.82
CA LYS A 157 -1.19 21.31 -18.96
C LYS A 157 0.22 21.22 -19.54
N PRO A 158 0.33 21.15 -20.88
CA PRO A 158 1.62 21.20 -21.55
C PRO A 158 2.32 22.55 -21.31
#